data_056f8fc13b43ab7b2a32e7654a55ab73
#
_entry.id   056f8fc13b43ab7b2a32e7654a55ab73
#
_cell.length_a   1.000
_cell.length_b   1.000
_cell.length_c   1.000
_cell.angle_alpha   90.00
_cell.angle_beta   90.00
_cell.angle_gamma   90.00
#
_symmetry.space_group_name_H-M   'P 1'
#
loop_
_entity.id
_entity.type
_entity.pdbx_description
1 polymer ?
#
loop_
_entity_poly.entity_id
_entity_poly.type
_entity_poly.pdbx_seq_one_letter_code
_entity_poly.pdbx_strand_id
1 'polypeptide(L)'
;MRRLLILPVLLMTFSFFSCSNGTSGEEQKTADTTAAVTPAPAEEKPAFTPFKLDYIQHRVKNFNTWEAGYLAHDSIRKAYGLTPFLLGRDMKDSNLVYVIDKMDDLAKAQQFAALPDLQKVMMKAGVISKPAFSYAEVIRSDDSPVETNDRVGVAHHVKDFNVWLKAFDAEGSATRMANGLADRMIARSLIDSNMVYITFAVTDMAKAKARITSPELKKIMTDAGVDSPPTLRWYHLVK
;
A
#
# COMPACT_ATOMS: atom_id res chain seq x y z
N MET A 1 -11.94 -43.40 -41.17
CA MET A 1 -12.62 -44.56 -40.56
C MET A 1 -13.33 -44.11 -39.30
N ARG A 2 -14.64 -44.20 -39.39
CA ARG A 2 -15.67 -43.97 -38.38
C ARG A 2 -15.41 -44.76 -37.09
N ARG A 3 -15.63 -44.21 -35.93
CA ARG A 3 -16.42 -44.89 -34.87
C ARG A 3 -17.04 -43.83 -33.95
N LEU A 4 -18.33 -43.73 -34.14
CA LEU A 4 -19.37 -43.15 -33.31
C LEU A 4 -19.61 -44.10 -32.14
N LEU A 5 -19.69 -43.61 -30.89
CA LEU A 5 -20.28 -44.36 -29.78
C LEU A 5 -21.24 -43.45 -29.03
N ILE A 6 -22.46 -43.99 -28.99
CA ILE A 6 -23.74 -43.45 -28.56
C ILE A 6 -23.91 -43.65 -27.04
N LEU A 7 -24.60 -42.67 -26.41
CA LEU A 7 -25.13 -42.66 -25.02
C LEU A 7 -25.98 -43.89 -24.66
N PRO A 8 -26.27 -44.12 -23.37
CA PRO A 8 -27.68 -44.06 -22.99
C PRO A 8 -28.01 -43.12 -21.81
N VAL A 9 -29.12 -42.44 -21.99
CA VAL A 9 -29.95 -41.70 -21.03
C VAL A 9 -30.62 -42.72 -20.10
N LEU A 10 -30.54 -42.49 -18.79
CA LEU A 10 -31.36 -43.22 -17.81
C LEU A 10 -32.34 -42.27 -17.13
N LEU A 11 -33.59 -42.42 -17.54
CA LEU A 11 -34.77 -41.80 -16.96
C LEU A 11 -35.20 -42.59 -15.72
N MET A 12 -35.22 -41.99 -14.53
CA MET A 12 -35.90 -42.56 -13.37
C MET A 12 -37.18 -41.75 -13.08
N THR A 13 -38.29 -42.40 -13.34
CA THR A 13 -39.63 -41.98 -12.93
C THR A 13 -39.89 -42.42 -11.49
N PHE A 14 -40.27 -41.50 -10.62
CA PHE A 14 -40.85 -41.86 -9.31
C PHE A 14 -42.36 -41.64 -9.32
N SER A 15 -43.04 -42.76 -9.07
CA SER A 15 -44.47 -42.89 -8.98
C SER A 15 -45.01 -42.43 -7.63
N PHE A 16 -46.07 -41.63 -7.65
CA PHE A 16 -46.87 -41.31 -6.47
C PHE A 16 -47.71 -42.48 -6.00
N PHE A 17 -47.64 -42.76 -4.70
CA PHE A 17 -48.63 -43.60 -4.01
C PHE A 17 -49.42 -42.70 -3.03
N SER A 18 -50.71 -42.59 -3.33
CA SER A 18 -51.72 -42.00 -2.46
C SER A 18 -52.39 -43.13 -1.68
N CYS A 19 -52.50 -43.01 -0.39
CA CYS A 19 -53.51 -43.73 0.38
C CYS A 19 -54.07 -42.85 1.49
N SER A 20 -55.35 -42.61 1.43
CA SER A 20 -56.24 -42.00 2.40
C SER A 20 -56.63 -43.04 3.46
N ASN A 21 -56.59 -42.73 4.76
CA ASN A 21 -57.73 -42.92 5.63
C ASN A 21 -57.50 -42.41 7.05
N GLY A 22 -58.28 -41.58 7.55
CA GLY A 22 -58.88 -40.97 8.62
C GLY A 22 -58.60 -41.50 10.06
N THR A 23 -58.54 -40.55 10.98
CA THR A 23 -59.36 -40.38 12.18
C THR A 23 -58.58 -39.61 13.26
N SER A 24 -59.11 -38.46 13.61
CA SER A 24 -59.12 -37.71 14.87
C SER A 24 -57.98 -37.87 15.89
N GLY A 25 -57.44 -36.71 16.32
CA GLY A 25 -56.90 -36.53 17.67
C GLY A 25 -55.74 -35.54 17.78
N GLU A 26 -56.03 -34.43 18.43
CA GLU A 26 -55.14 -33.52 19.13
C GLU A 26 -54.14 -32.67 18.38
N GLU A 27 -54.48 -31.38 18.34
CA GLU A 27 -53.56 -30.25 18.01
C GLU A 27 -52.37 -30.22 18.97
N GLN A 28 -51.17 -30.53 18.48
CA GLN A 28 -49.94 -30.11 19.11
C GLN A 28 -49.28 -29.04 18.25
N LYS A 29 -49.46 -27.81 18.65
CA LYS A 29 -48.90 -26.61 18.05
C LYS A 29 -47.36 -26.64 18.28
N THR A 30 -46.61 -27.19 17.35
CA THR A 30 -45.15 -26.99 17.32
C THR A 30 -44.87 -25.59 16.82
N ALA A 31 -44.46 -24.72 17.72
CA ALA A 31 -43.91 -23.42 17.37
C ALA A 31 -42.58 -23.62 16.64
N ASP A 32 -42.59 -23.34 15.36
CA ASP A 32 -41.35 -23.23 14.55
C ASP A 32 -40.65 -21.93 14.97
N THR A 33 -39.71 -22.05 15.90
CA THR A 33 -38.86 -20.94 16.35
C THR A 33 -37.71 -20.85 15.33
N THR A 34 -37.97 -20.20 14.22
CA THR A 34 -36.91 -19.73 13.33
C THR A 34 -36.12 -18.65 14.10
N ALA A 35 -35.07 -19.05 14.79
CA ALA A 35 -34.12 -18.13 15.40
C ALA A 35 -33.49 -17.27 14.28
N ALA A 36 -33.91 -16.03 14.20
CA ALA A 36 -33.24 -15.03 13.35
C ALA A 36 -31.80 -14.91 13.85
N VAL A 37 -30.85 -15.38 13.05
CA VAL A 37 -29.42 -15.16 13.28
C VAL A 37 -29.18 -13.68 13.05
N THR A 38 -29.10 -12.90 14.12
CA THR A 38 -28.66 -11.50 14.07
C THR A 38 -27.21 -11.52 13.57
N PRO A 39 -26.88 -10.84 12.44
CA PRO A 39 -25.49 -10.71 12.02
C PRO A 39 -24.68 -10.07 13.15
N ALA A 40 -23.54 -10.67 13.50
CA ALA A 40 -22.61 -10.06 14.44
C ALA A 40 -22.25 -8.65 13.93
N PRO A 41 -22.15 -7.64 14.84
CA PRO A 41 -21.71 -6.31 14.44
C PRO A 41 -20.38 -6.43 13.72
N ALA A 42 -20.27 -5.86 12.51
CA ALA A 42 -19.00 -5.73 11.83
C ALA A 42 -18.06 -4.94 12.74
N GLU A 43 -16.90 -5.52 13.07
CA GLU A 43 -15.86 -4.81 13.82
C GLU A 43 -15.50 -3.54 13.02
N GLU A 44 -15.81 -2.37 13.57
CA GLU A 44 -15.40 -1.11 12.96
C GLU A 44 -13.88 -1.05 12.96
N LYS A 45 -13.30 -1.03 11.76
CA LYS A 45 -11.85 -0.82 11.60
C LYS A 45 -11.50 0.52 12.30
N PRO A 46 -10.51 0.54 13.22
CA PRO A 46 -10.16 1.76 13.92
C PRO A 46 -9.85 2.89 12.94
N ALA A 47 -10.31 4.10 13.26
CA ALA A 47 -10.06 5.27 12.43
C ALA A 47 -8.55 5.48 12.22
N PHE A 48 -8.15 5.77 11.00
CA PHE A 48 -6.75 6.02 10.66
C PHE A 48 -6.24 7.26 11.42
N THR A 49 -5.10 7.13 12.10
CA THR A 49 -4.42 8.24 12.76
C THR A 49 -3.23 8.69 11.90
N PRO A 50 -3.19 9.95 11.43
CA PRO A 50 -2.05 10.48 10.69
C PRO A 50 -0.74 10.36 11.47
N PHE A 51 0.36 10.11 10.77
CA PHE A 51 1.70 10.04 11.34
C PHE A 51 2.72 10.65 10.40
N LYS A 52 3.87 11.05 10.93
CA LYS A 52 4.90 11.74 10.16
C LYS A 52 6.04 10.81 9.80
N LEU A 53 6.67 11.08 8.65
CA LEU A 53 7.80 10.34 8.11
C LEU A 53 8.96 11.25 7.79
N ASP A 54 10.15 10.81 8.14
CA ASP A 54 11.44 11.25 7.59
C ASP A 54 11.83 10.26 6.49
N TYR A 55 12.00 10.77 5.29
CA TYR A 55 12.35 10.00 4.11
C TYR A 55 13.76 10.37 3.66
N ILE A 56 14.70 9.42 3.71
CA ILE A 56 16.11 9.63 3.41
C ILE A 56 16.52 8.77 2.22
N GLN A 57 17.12 9.40 1.22
CA GLN A 57 17.65 8.71 0.04
C GLN A 57 19.15 8.97 -0.08
N HIS A 58 19.96 7.92 -0.23
CA HIS A 58 21.39 8.04 -0.49
C HIS A 58 21.97 6.78 -1.15
N ARG A 59 23.17 6.91 -1.75
CA ARG A 59 23.92 5.77 -2.28
C ARG A 59 24.92 5.24 -1.27
N VAL A 60 25.10 3.94 -1.26
CA VAL A 60 26.04 3.23 -0.40
C VAL A 60 27.05 2.45 -1.25
N LYS A 61 28.24 2.23 -0.70
CA LYS A 61 29.27 1.41 -1.35
C LYS A 61 28.90 -0.08 -1.38
N ASN A 62 28.34 -0.56 -0.28
CA ASN A 62 27.85 -1.92 -0.10
C ASN A 62 26.69 -1.91 0.89
N PHE A 63 25.56 -2.50 0.50
CA PHE A 63 24.34 -2.49 1.31
C PHE A 63 24.54 -3.18 2.66
N ASN A 64 25.10 -4.38 2.70
CA ASN A 64 25.22 -5.16 3.96
C ASN A 64 26.13 -4.47 4.98
N THR A 65 27.24 -3.88 4.52
CA THR A 65 28.13 -3.10 5.39
C THR A 65 27.44 -1.86 5.92
N TRP A 66 26.72 -1.16 5.06
CA TRP A 66 25.95 0.03 5.43
C TRP A 66 24.81 -0.30 6.39
N GLU A 67 24.05 -1.38 6.15
CA GLU A 67 22.94 -1.79 7.00
C GLU A 67 23.40 -2.07 8.42
N ALA A 68 24.53 -2.76 8.62
CA ALA A 68 25.12 -2.98 9.94
C ALA A 68 25.42 -1.65 10.66
N GLY A 69 25.99 -0.67 9.95
CA GLY A 69 26.22 0.68 10.44
C GLY A 69 24.93 1.44 10.76
N TYR A 70 23.93 1.33 9.91
CA TYR A 70 22.60 1.92 10.11
C TYR A 70 21.94 1.38 11.38
N LEU A 71 21.95 0.07 11.59
CA LEU A 71 21.39 -0.57 12.78
C LEU A 71 22.14 -0.18 14.06
N ALA A 72 23.48 -0.04 14.01
CA ALA A 72 24.30 0.37 15.15
C ALA A 72 23.98 1.79 15.66
N HIS A 73 23.34 2.63 14.83
CA HIS A 73 23.00 4.02 15.19
C HIS A 73 21.52 4.21 15.58
N ASP A 74 20.80 3.14 15.88
CA ASP A 74 19.37 3.18 16.23
C ASP A 74 19.10 4.03 17.49
N SER A 75 19.97 3.95 18.50
CA SER A 75 19.82 4.73 19.73
C SER A 75 19.88 6.25 19.50
N ILE A 76 20.72 6.70 18.57
CA ILE A 76 20.81 8.13 18.23
C ILE A 76 19.57 8.58 17.50
N ARG A 77 19.08 7.80 16.52
CA ARG A 77 17.81 8.12 15.83
C ARG A 77 16.66 8.24 16.81
N LYS A 78 16.51 7.29 17.73
CA LYS A 78 15.49 7.31 18.79
C LYS A 78 15.56 8.53 19.68
N ALA A 79 16.78 9.00 20.02
CA ALA A 79 16.96 10.22 20.82
C ALA A 79 16.40 11.47 20.13
N TYR A 80 16.31 11.46 18.78
CA TYR A 80 15.69 12.50 17.97
C TYR A 80 14.25 12.18 17.55
N GLY A 81 13.63 11.17 18.18
CA GLY A 81 12.25 10.77 17.89
C GLY A 81 12.06 10.08 16.54
N LEU A 82 13.13 9.48 16.00
CA LEU A 82 13.09 8.73 14.75
C LEU A 82 13.02 7.22 15.04
N THR A 83 12.04 6.54 14.46
CA THR A 83 11.85 5.09 14.62
C THR A 83 11.81 4.43 13.24
N PRO A 84 12.66 3.40 12.98
CA PRO A 84 12.65 2.69 11.71
C PRO A 84 11.24 2.21 11.32
N PHE A 85 10.86 2.45 10.06
CA PHE A 85 9.55 2.07 9.56
C PHE A 85 9.67 1.19 8.30
N LEU A 86 10.34 1.66 7.25
CA LEU A 86 10.56 0.91 6.02
C LEU A 86 11.99 1.12 5.54
N LEU A 87 12.54 0.09 4.92
CA LEU A 87 13.83 0.13 4.26
C LEU A 87 13.70 -0.46 2.86
N GLY A 88 14.11 0.29 1.85
CA GLY A 88 14.02 -0.12 0.45
C GLY A 88 15.34 0.02 -0.29
N ARG A 89 15.47 -0.77 -1.36
CA ARG A 89 16.61 -0.69 -2.32
C ARG A 89 16.08 -0.48 -3.72
N ASP A 90 16.67 0.46 -4.46
CA ASP A 90 16.26 0.75 -5.83
C ASP A 90 16.42 -0.48 -6.75
N MET A 91 15.46 -0.68 -7.64
CA MET A 91 15.45 -1.85 -8.54
C MET A 91 16.51 -1.81 -9.62
N LYS A 92 16.98 -0.60 -10.02
CA LYS A 92 18.01 -0.43 -11.05
C LYS A 92 19.41 -0.33 -10.45
N ASP A 93 19.50 0.29 -9.27
CA ASP A 93 20.74 0.48 -8.54
C ASP A 93 20.57 0.00 -7.09
N SER A 94 20.86 -1.26 -6.85
CA SER A 94 20.69 -1.87 -5.52
C SER A 94 21.53 -1.23 -4.41
N ASN A 95 22.42 -0.29 -4.74
CA ASN A 95 23.18 0.52 -3.81
C ASN A 95 22.56 1.90 -3.55
N LEU A 96 21.49 2.25 -4.25
CA LEU A 96 20.64 3.38 -3.87
C LEU A 96 19.62 2.89 -2.85
N VAL A 97 19.66 3.45 -1.65
CA VAL A 97 18.80 3.03 -0.53
C VAL A 97 17.81 4.12 -0.16
N TYR A 98 16.65 3.67 0.26
CA TYR A 98 15.55 4.48 0.77
C TYR A 98 15.31 4.09 2.22
N VAL A 99 15.62 5.00 3.14
CA VAL A 99 15.33 4.85 4.58
C VAL A 99 14.11 5.67 4.89
N ILE A 100 13.12 5.06 5.52
CA ILE A 100 11.89 5.74 5.91
C ILE A 100 11.70 5.47 7.40
N ASP A 101 11.83 6.52 8.21
CA ASP A 101 11.64 6.46 9.64
C ASP A 101 10.33 7.19 10.00
N LYS A 102 9.56 6.67 10.95
CA LYS A 102 8.53 7.47 11.62
C LYS A 102 9.22 8.52 12.45
N MET A 103 8.67 9.75 12.46
CA MET A 103 9.19 10.82 13.29
C MET A 103 8.10 11.41 14.19
N ASP A 104 8.48 11.74 15.41
CA ASP A 104 7.59 12.37 16.38
C ASP A 104 7.42 13.87 16.06
N ASP A 105 8.55 14.52 15.73
CA ASP A 105 8.64 15.96 15.57
C ASP A 105 9.55 16.36 14.40
N LEU A 106 9.09 17.29 13.56
CA LEU A 106 9.83 17.78 12.39
C LEU A 106 11.11 18.49 12.78
N ALA A 107 11.09 19.34 13.83
CA ALA A 107 12.27 20.11 14.20
C ALA A 107 13.36 19.19 14.73
N LYS A 108 13.02 18.14 15.48
CA LYS A 108 13.97 17.12 15.93
C LYS A 108 14.57 16.34 14.77
N ALA A 109 13.76 15.93 13.79
CA ALA A 109 14.24 15.25 12.58
C ALA A 109 15.21 16.14 11.78
N GLN A 110 14.89 17.42 11.63
CA GLN A 110 15.78 18.40 10.99
C GLN A 110 17.08 18.64 11.79
N GLN A 111 17.00 18.66 13.12
CA GLN A 111 18.20 18.73 13.98
C GLN A 111 19.09 17.49 13.81
N PHE A 112 18.49 16.29 13.74
CA PHE A 112 19.23 15.07 13.45
C PHE A 112 19.94 15.16 12.09
N ALA A 113 19.24 15.55 11.04
CA ALA A 113 19.82 15.72 9.69
C ALA A 113 20.97 16.73 9.65
N ALA A 114 20.97 17.73 10.55
CA ALA A 114 21.97 18.78 10.66
C ALA A 114 23.12 18.48 11.62
N LEU A 115 23.15 17.30 12.26
CA LEU A 115 24.21 16.93 13.20
C LEU A 115 25.59 16.99 12.53
N PRO A 116 26.58 17.71 13.08
CA PRO A 116 27.90 17.88 12.46
C PRO A 116 28.63 16.55 12.20
N ASP A 117 28.40 15.56 13.06
CA ASP A 117 29.05 14.25 12.95
C ASP A 117 28.25 13.23 12.13
N LEU A 118 26.97 13.50 11.81
CA LEU A 118 26.14 12.57 11.05
C LEU A 118 26.78 12.22 9.70
N GLN A 119 27.28 13.22 8.99
CA GLN A 119 27.94 12.98 7.69
C GLN A 119 29.17 12.07 7.83
N LYS A 120 29.99 12.26 8.86
CA LYS A 120 31.16 11.40 9.11
C LYS A 120 30.74 9.97 9.43
N VAL A 121 29.71 9.81 10.26
CA VAL A 121 29.13 8.52 10.62
C VAL A 121 28.59 7.81 9.37
N MET A 122 27.83 8.51 8.54
CA MET A 122 27.29 7.97 7.29
C MET A 122 28.41 7.55 6.32
N MET A 123 29.44 8.38 6.15
CA MET A 123 30.60 8.04 5.31
C MET A 123 31.35 6.80 5.88
N LYS A 124 31.54 6.69 7.19
CA LYS A 124 32.13 5.53 7.83
C LYS A 124 31.29 4.26 7.62
N ALA A 125 29.99 4.39 7.60
CA ALA A 125 29.06 3.30 7.28
C ALA A 125 29.02 2.96 5.77
N GLY A 126 29.73 3.72 4.92
CA GLY A 126 29.83 3.46 3.48
C GLY A 126 28.87 4.26 2.60
N VAL A 127 28.24 5.33 3.10
CA VAL A 127 27.49 6.27 2.28
C VAL A 127 28.45 7.04 1.37
N ILE A 128 28.16 7.08 0.06
CA ILE A 128 28.99 7.67 -0.98
C ILE A 128 28.33 8.82 -1.74
N SER A 129 27.12 9.20 -1.39
CA SER A 129 26.42 10.37 -1.94
C SER A 129 25.95 11.29 -0.83
N LYS A 130 25.67 12.55 -1.17
CA LYS A 130 24.96 13.45 -0.25
C LYS A 130 23.56 12.89 -0.01
N PRO A 131 23.13 12.68 1.25
CA PRO A 131 21.77 12.29 1.57
C PRO A 131 20.77 13.36 1.18
N ALA A 132 19.62 12.93 0.65
CA ALA A 132 18.46 13.78 0.42
C ALA A 132 17.39 13.45 1.46
N PHE A 133 16.90 14.45 2.18
CA PHE A 133 15.87 14.34 3.20
C PHE A 133 14.55 14.92 2.68
N SER A 134 13.45 14.28 3.01
CA SER A 134 12.10 14.79 2.77
C SER A 134 11.21 14.42 3.95
N TYR A 135 10.33 15.33 4.34
CA TYR A 135 9.47 15.18 5.52
C TYR A 135 8.01 15.25 5.08
N ALA A 136 7.22 14.30 5.51
CA ALA A 136 5.83 14.22 5.10
C ALA A 136 4.92 13.73 6.24
N GLU A 137 3.65 14.10 6.16
CA GLU A 137 2.59 13.52 6.98
C GLU A 137 1.80 12.53 6.14
N VAL A 138 1.71 11.29 6.62
CA VAL A 138 0.84 10.26 6.04
C VAL A 138 -0.58 10.56 6.45
N ILE A 139 -1.44 10.76 5.46
CA ILE A 139 -2.85 11.08 5.64
C ILE A 139 -3.76 9.89 5.35
N ARG A 140 -3.21 8.87 4.68
CA ARG A 140 -3.90 7.62 4.39
C ARG A 140 -2.89 6.48 4.29
N SER A 141 -3.21 5.33 4.89
CA SER A 141 -2.42 4.10 4.77
C SER A 141 -3.36 2.89 4.65
N ASP A 142 -2.95 1.92 3.83
CA ASP A 142 -3.57 0.61 3.74
C ASP A 142 -2.54 -0.46 4.10
N ASP A 143 -2.75 -1.10 5.25
CA ASP A 143 -1.88 -2.14 5.80
C ASP A 143 -2.33 -3.56 5.42
N SER A 144 -3.35 -3.68 4.54
CA SER A 144 -3.83 -4.99 4.06
C SER A 144 -2.67 -5.82 3.51
N PRO A 145 -2.60 -7.13 3.79
CA PRO A 145 -1.53 -7.98 3.28
C PRO A 145 -1.42 -7.93 1.76
N VAL A 146 -0.20 -7.87 1.25
CA VAL A 146 0.13 -7.98 -0.19
C VAL A 146 1.30 -8.93 -0.37
N GLU A 147 1.23 -9.79 -1.39
CA GLU A 147 2.23 -10.84 -1.65
C GLU A 147 3.46 -10.33 -2.43
N THR A 148 3.79 -9.04 -2.28
CA THR A 148 4.94 -8.46 -3.00
C THR A 148 5.68 -7.46 -2.13
N ASN A 149 7.01 -7.48 -2.25
CA ASN A 149 7.88 -6.47 -1.67
C ASN A 149 8.20 -5.32 -2.64
N ASP A 150 7.72 -5.42 -3.89
CA ASP A 150 7.95 -4.40 -4.90
C ASP A 150 7.07 -3.18 -4.62
N ARG A 151 7.69 -2.02 -4.72
CA ARG A 151 7.03 -0.73 -4.49
C ARG A 151 7.35 0.24 -5.62
N VAL A 152 6.40 1.13 -5.87
CA VAL A 152 6.66 2.36 -6.60
C VAL A 152 6.23 3.54 -5.75
N GLY A 153 7.18 4.42 -5.45
CA GLY A 153 6.93 5.74 -4.89
C GLY A 153 6.77 6.75 -6.02
N VAL A 154 5.72 7.56 -5.94
CA VAL A 154 5.44 8.66 -6.87
C VAL A 154 5.44 9.96 -6.09
N ALA A 155 6.20 10.96 -6.56
CA ALA A 155 6.19 12.30 -5.99
C ALA A 155 5.91 13.32 -7.08
N HIS A 156 4.96 14.23 -6.86
CA HIS A 156 4.65 15.31 -7.76
C HIS A 156 4.04 16.51 -7.00
N HIS A 157 4.18 17.69 -7.57
CA HIS A 157 3.52 18.88 -7.09
C HIS A 157 2.13 19.02 -7.72
N VAL A 158 1.18 19.57 -6.96
CA VAL A 158 -0.20 19.82 -7.38
C VAL A 158 -0.60 21.28 -7.08
N LYS A 159 -1.49 21.84 -7.87
CA LYS A 159 -2.00 23.20 -7.66
C LYS A 159 -2.85 23.33 -6.40
N ASP A 160 -3.65 22.29 -6.11
CA ASP A 160 -4.50 22.19 -4.94
C ASP A 160 -4.61 20.74 -4.52
N PHE A 161 -4.20 20.47 -3.29
CA PHE A 161 -4.19 19.11 -2.72
C PHE A 161 -5.59 18.48 -2.64
N ASN A 162 -6.61 19.24 -2.26
CA ASN A 162 -7.95 18.70 -2.07
C ASN A 162 -8.62 18.37 -3.41
N VAL A 163 -8.39 19.20 -4.43
CA VAL A 163 -8.85 18.93 -5.80
C VAL A 163 -8.19 17.68 -6.35
N TRP A 164 -6.87 17.55 -6.17
CA TRP A 164 -6.11 16.38 -6.58
C TRP A 164 -6.59 15.10 -5.84
N LEU A 165 -6.76 15.17 -4.51
CA LEU A 165 -7.19 14.02 -3.72
C LEU A 165 -8.57 13.53 -4.15
N LYS A 166 -9.49 14.45 -4.44
CA LYS A 166 -10.82 14.10 -4.96
C LYS A 166 -10.74 13.36 -6.31
N ALA A 167 -9.85 13.80 -7.20
CA ALA A 167 -9.64 13.13 -8.49
C ALA A 167 -8.98 11.75 -8.32
N PHE A 168 -8.00 11.63 -7.41
CA PHE A 168 -7.39 10.35 -7.04
C PHE A 168 -8.42 9.36 -6.49
N ASP A 169 -9.32 9.82 -5.63
CA ASP A 169 -10.39 9.00 -5.07
C ASP A 169 -11.43 8.61 -6.14
N ALA A 170 -11.72 9.48 -7.09
CA ALA A 170 -12.66 9.21 -8.18
C ALA A 170 -12.14 8.12 -9.14
N GLU A 171 -10.81 8.02 -9.37
CA GLU A 171 -10.23 6.89 -10.11
C GLU A 171 -10.52 5.55 -9.43
N GLY A 172 -10.43 5.51 -8.11
CA GLY A 172 -10.73 4.34 -7.28
C GLY A 172 -9.58 3.33 -7.19
N SER A 173 -9.45 2.68 -6.01
CA SER A 173 -8.43 1.67 -5.73
C SER A 173 -8.58 0.43 -6.62
N ALA A 174 -9.80 0.05 -6.98
CA ALA A 174 -10.06 -1.09 -7.86
C ALA A 174 -9.45 -0.89 -9.26
N THR A 175 -9.55 0.32 -9.83
CA THR A 175 -8.93 0.67 -11.12
C THR A 175 -7.42 0.59 -11.03
N ARG A 176 -6.81 1.11 -9.97
CA ARG A 176 -5.37 1.05 -9.73
C ARG A 176 -4.89 -0.39 -9.55
N MET A 177 -5.62 -1.19 -8.77
CA MET A 177 -5.32 -2.61 -8.57
C MET A 177 -5.39 -3.40 -9.88
N ALA A 178 -6.39 -3.19 -10.73
CA ALA A 178 -6.50 -3.82 -12.06
C ALA A 178 -5.28 -3.49 -12.95
N ASN A 179 -4.64 -2.35 -12.72
CA ASN A 179 -3.42 -1.90 -13.37
C ASN A 179 -2.13 -2.28 -12.60
N GLY A 180 -2.20 -3.22 -11.68
CA GLY A 180 -1.03 -3.74 -10.94
C GLY A 180 -0.50 -2.82 -9.85
N LEU A 181 -1.29 -1.86 -9.38
CA LEU A 181 -0.94 -0.86 -8.37
C LEU A 181 -1.89 -0.96 -7.17
N ALA A 182 -1.46 -1.61 -6.09
CA ALA A 182 -2.20 -1.65 -4.83
C ALA A 182 -1.87 -0.43 -3.97
N ASP A 183 -2.87 0.33 -3.56
CA ASP A 183 -2.68 1.50 -2.68
C ASP A 183 -1.99 1.11 -1.38
N ARG A 184 -0.98 1.89 -0.95
CA ARG A 184 -0.30 1.69 0.33
C ARG A 184 -0.31 2.95 1.17
N MET A 185 0.11 4.08 0.60
CA MET A 185 0.26 5.32 1.35
C MET A 185 -0.02 6.54 0.49
N ILE A 186 -0.69 7.53 1.05
CA ILE A 186 -0.72 8.91 0.57
C ILE A 186 -0.13 9.79 1.67
N ALA A 187 0.85 10.59 1.32
CA ALA A 187 1.45 11.53 2.25
C ALA A 187 1.58 12.91 1.60
N ARG A 188 1.62 13.94 2.44
CA ARG A 188 1.75 15.34 2.05
C ARG A 188 3.00 15.92 2.68
N SER A 189 3.80 16.64 1.94
CA SER A 189 5.02 17.25 2.48
C SER A 189 4.71 18.24 3.62
N LEU A 190 5.54 18.20 4.65
CA LEU A 190 5.50 19.16 5.76
C LEU A 190 6.21 20.48 5.45
N ILE A 191 6.93 20.55 4.31
CA ILE A 191 7.65 21.74 3.87
C ILE A 191 6.88 22.49 2.79
N ASP A 192 6.30 21.75 1.85
CA ASP A 192 5.49 22.26 0.75
C ASP A 192 4.18 21.48 0.70
N SER A 193 3.12 22.07 1.18
CA SER A 193 1.82 21.43 1.32
C SER A 193 1.18 20.98 -0.01
N ASN A 194 1.73 21.38 -1.14
CA ASN A 194 1.29 20.98 -2.47
C ASN A 194 2.17 19.89 -3.08
N MET A 195 3.25 19.47 -2.41
CA MET A 195 4.02 18.30 -2.78
C MET A 195 3.38 17.04 -2.20
N VAL A 196 3.02 16.10 -3.07
CA VAL A 196 2.32 14.86 -2.74
C VAL A 196 3.24 13.66 -2.96
N TYR A 197 3.16 12.70 -2.05
CA TYR A 197 3.85 11.42 -2.14
C TYR A 197 2.82 10.29 -2.10
N ILE A 198 2.91 9.37 -3.05
CA ILE A 198 2.06 8.18 -3.10
C ILE A 198 2.97 6.96 -3.11
N THR A 199 2.59 5.92 -2.40
CA THR A 199 3.26 4.63 -2.45
C THR A 199 2.25 3.55 -2.84
N PHE A 200 2.62 2.76 -3.84
CA PHE A 200 1.88 1.57 -4.25
C PHE A 200 2.72 0.32 -4.04
N ALA A 201 2.08 -0.79 -3.69
CA ALA A 201 2.65 -2.11 -3.90
C ALA A 201 2.43 -2.50 -5.37
N VAL A 202 3.47 -3.07 -6.00
CA VAL A 202 3.43 -3.45 -7.41
C VAL A 202 3.07 -4.92 -7.51
N THR A 203 1.82 -5.21 -7.85
CA THR A 203 1.30 -6.59 -7.99
C THR A 203 1.49 -7.16 -9.40
N ASP A 204 1.65 -6.26 -10.40
CA ASP A 204 1.98 -6.61 -11.78
C ASP A 204 2.86 -5.50 -12.37
N MET A 205 4.15 -5.79 -12.51
CA MET A 205 5.14 -4.81 -12.96
C MET A 205 4.89 -4.30 -14.39
N ALA A 206 4.43 -5.18 -15.28
CA ALA A 206 4.20 -4.79 -16.67
C ALA A 206 3.00 -3.85 -16.79
N LYS A 207 1.89 -4.18 -16.13
CA LYS A 207 0.70 -3.34 -16.07
C LYS A 207 0.98 -2.01 -15.36
N ALA A 208 1.67 -2.03 -14.22
CA ALA A 208 2.01 -0.84 -13.47
C ALA A 208 2.85 0.14 -14.31
N LYS A 209 3.88 -0.35 -15.01
CA LYS A 209 4.69 0.48 -15.91
C LYS A 209 3.86 1.03 -17.08
N ALA A 210 3.04 0.19 -17.71
CA ALA A 210 2.17 0.62 -18.81
C ALA A 210 1.19 1.72 -18.35
N ARG A 211 0.55 1.55 -17.17
CA ARG A 211 -0.36 2.55 -16.61
C ARG A 211 0.34 3.86 -16.32
N ILE A 212 1.46 3.83 -15.59
CA ILE A 212 2.18 5.03 -15.15
C ILE A 212 2.67 5.87 -16.34
N THR A 213 2.99 5.24 -17.47
CA THR A 213 3.45 5.93 -18.67
C THR A 213 2.35 6.22 -19.69
N SER A 214 1.11 5.85 -19.40
CA SER A 214 0.00 6.00 -20.35
C SER A 214 -0.38 7.47 -20.57
N PRO A 215 -0.71 7.87 -21.81
CA PRO A 215 -1.23 9.20 -22.10
C PRO A 215 -2.53 9.51 -21.35
N GLU A 216 -3.34 8.49 -21.11
CA GLU A 216 -4.59 8.59 -20.35
C GLU A 216 -4.32 9.03 -18.91
N LEU A 217 -3.42 8.35 -18.17
CA LEU A 217 -3.07 8.74 -16.79
C LEU A 217 -2.45 10.14 -16.78
N LYS A 218 -1.59 10.47 -17.74
CA LYS A 218 -1.02 11.81 -17.85
C LYS A 218 -2.11 12.87 -17.97
N LYS A 219 -3.14 12.63 -18.78
CA LYS A 219 -4.28 13.54 -18.91
C LYS A 219 -5.04 13.67 -17.59
N ILE A 220 -5.38 12.56 -16.93
CA ILE A 220 -6.07 12.54 -15.63
C ILE A 220 -5.29 13.36 -14.61
N MET A 221 -3.96 13.15 -14.51
CA MET A 221 -3.10 13.89 -13.60
C MET A 221 -3.07 15.40 -13.89
N THR A 222 -2.99 15.78 -15.18
CA THR A 222 -3.03 17.19 -15.59
C THR A 222 -4.36 17.84 -15.24
N ASP A 223 -5.47 17.16 -15.52
CA ASP A 223 -6.82 17.64 -15.20
C ASP A 223 -7.04 17.75 -13.68
N ALA A 224 -6.40 16.87 -12.90
CA ALA A 224 -6.39 16.91 -11.43
C ALA A 224 -5.48 18.02 -10.84
N GLY A 225 -4.80 18.77 -11.69
CA GLY A 225 -3.96 19.89 -11.26
C GLY A 225 -2.51 19.53 -10.94
N VAL A 226 -2.01 18.35 -11.35
CA VAL A 226 -0.57 18.04 -11.30
C VAL A 226 0.16 18.98 -12.26
N ASP A 227 1.11 19.77 -11.75
CA ASP A 227 1.81 20.81 -12.48
C ASP A 227 3.34 20.60 -12.51
N SER A 228 3.81 19.46 -12.03
CA SER A 228 5.20 19.02 -12.17
C SER A 228 5.30 17.62 -12.78
N PRO A 229 6.38 17.28 -13.48
CA PRO A 229 6.67 15.92 -13.88
C PRO A 229 6.78 15.02 -12.64
N PRO A 230 6.12 13.84 -12.60
CA PRO A 230 6.23 12.94 -11.46
C PRO A 230 7.64 12.35 -11.36
N THR A 231 8.17 12.30 -10.15
CA THR A 231 9.37 11.53 -9.83
C THR A 231 8.95 10.13 -9.41
N LEU A 232 9.50 9.12 -10.08
CA LEU A 232 9.19 7.71 -9.83
C LEU A 232 10.38 7.02 -9.18
N ARG A 233 10.12 6.24 -8.13
CA ARG A 233 11.10 5.41 -7.43
C ARG A 233 10.58 3.99 -7.35
N TRP A 234 11.22 3.08 -8.10
CA TRP A 234 10.91 1.65 -8.09
C TRP A 234 11.89 0.95 -7.17
N TYR A 235 11.42 0.29 -6.13
CA TYR A 235 12.29 -0.32 -5.13
C TYR A 235 11.70 -1.59 -4.53
N HIS A 236 12.56 -2.44 -3.99
CA HIS A 236 12.20 -3.59 -3.17
C HIS A 236 12.27 -3.21 -1.71
N LEU A 237 11.24 -3.56 -0.93
CA LEU A 237 11.33 -3.53 0.52
C LEU A 237 12.28 -4.64 0.98
N VAL A 238 13.18 -4.30 1.89
CA VAL A 238 14.09 -5.25 2.54
C VAL A 238 13.75 -5.43 4.01
N LYS A 239 13.02 -4.46 4.59
CA LYS A 239 12.40 -4.49 5.92
C LYS A 239 11.19 -3.58 5.93
#